data_be4f43c92e755d29c802cfca147e28c7
#
_entry.id   be4f43c92e755d29c802cfca147e28c7
#
_cell.length_a   1.000
_cell.length_b   1.000
_cell.length_c   1.000
_cell.angle_alpha   90.00
_cell.angle_beta   90.00
_cell.angle_gamma   90.00
#
_symmetry.space_group_name_H-M   'P 1'
#
loop_
_entity.id
_entity.type
_entity.pdbx_description
1 polymer ?
#
loop_
_entity_poly.entity_id
_entity_poly.type
_entity_poly.pdbx_seq_one_letter_code
_entity_poly.pdbx_strand_id
1 'polypeptide(L)'
;NNLINLGLYDPVKAALEAAGKKMSDIEEVEPEPSLGNGGLGRLAACFLDSLATLNLPGDGVGLRYHYGLFHQSFQGGVQNELPDPWLSEHSWAEKTDTVYPVELAGRTYQARLYKLAVTGYEGRTNTLNLFDLDTIDETIVHDGILFDKTKIDKNLTLFLYPDDSDEAGRRLRIYQQYLMVSAGAQLILEESV
;
A
#
# COMPACT_ATOMS: atom_id res chain seq x y z
N ASN A 1 -9.49 11.77 6.31
CA ASN A 1 -8.51 12.53 7.12
C ASN A 1 -7.89 13.71 6.33
N ASN A 2 -7.44 13.53 5.07
CA ASN A 2 -6.76 14.58 4.31
C ASN A 2 -7.57 15.89 4.17
N LEU A 3 -8.90 15.81 3.96
CA LEU A 3 -9.76 17.00 3.91
C LEU A 3 -9.76 17.78 5.24
N ILE A 4 -9.73 17.06 6.37
CA ILE A 4 -9.65 17.69 7.69
C ILE A 4 -8.29 18.34 7.88
N ASN A 5 -7.21 17.60 7.58
CA ASN A 5 -5.84 18.07 7.74
C ASN A 5 -5.52 19.30 6.86
N LEU A 6 -6.15 19.41 5.69
CA LEU A 6 -6.02 20.53 4.77
C LEU A 6 -7.03 21.67 5.05
N GLY A 7 -7.92 21.54 6.03
CA GLY A 7 -8.96 22.52 6.30
C GLY A 7 -10.05 22.60 5.22
N LEU A 8 -10.18 21.58 4.40
CA LEU A 8 -11.10 21.53 3.24
C LEU A 8 -12.40 20.77 3.52
N TYR A 9 -12.56 20.17 4.70
CA TYR A 9 -13.72 19.33 5.01
C TYR A 9 -15.04 20.09 4.89
N ASP A 10 -15.18 21.21 5.59
CA ASP A 10 -16.43 22.00 5.59
C ASP A 10 -16.77 22.61 4.23
N PRO A 11 -15.82 23.23 3.48
CA PRO A 11 -16.10 23.70 2.12
C PRO A 11 -16.54 22.60 1.16
N VAL A 12 -15.89 21.43 1.19
CA VAL A 12 -16.24 20.29 0.34
C VAL A 12 -17.61 19.73 0.71
N LYS A 13 -17.90 19.57 2.02
CA LYS A 13 -19.19 19.14 2.51
C LYS A 13 -20.30 20.07 2.05
N ALA A 14 -20.14 21.38 2.19
CA ALA A 14 -21.12 22.36 1.75
C ALA A 14 -21.35 22.32 0.23
N ALA A 15 -20.29 22.13 -0.57
CA ALA A 15 -20.41 21.99 -2.02
C ALA A 15 -21.17 20.71 -2.42
N LEU A 16 -20.94 19.60 -1.73
CA LEU A 16 -21.66 18.34 -1.95
C LEU A 16 -23.13 18.46 -1.58
N GLU A 17 -23.45 19.06 -0.45
CA GLU A 17 -24.83 19.30 0.00
C GLU A 17 -25.58 20.20 -1.00
N ALA A 18 -24.94 21.24 -1.52
CA ALA A 18 -25.49 22.10 -2.56
C ALA A 18 -25.77 21.33 -3.88
N ALA A 19 -25.00 20.27 -4.16
CA ALA A 19 -25.20 19.36 -5.28
C ALA A 19 -26.17 18.19 -4.97
N GLY A 20 -26.80 18.18 -3.79
CA GLY A 20 -27.75 17.16 -3.36
C GLY A 20 -27.08 15.82 -2.96
N LYS A 21 -25.80 15.84 -2.62
CA LYS A 21 -25.01 14.67 -2.18
C LYS A 21 -24.66 14.79 -0.72
N LYS A 22 -24.44 13.66 -0.04
CA LYS A 22 -23.96 13.63 1.33
C LYS A 22 -22.50 13.22 1.38
N MET A 23 -21.74 13.82 2.27
CA MET A 23 -20.32 13.46 2.52
C MET A 23 -20.19 12.01 2.94
N SER A 24 -21.06 11.53 3.85
CA SER A 24 -21.09 10.13 4.32
C SER A 24 -21.18 9.11 3.19
N ASP A 25 -21.97 9.40 2.15
CA ASP A 25 -22.16 8.47 1.04
C ASP A 25 -20.86 8.31 0.20
N ILE A 26 -20.00 9.32 0.23
CA ILE A 26 -18.68 9.29 -0.45
C ILE A 26 -17.65 8.60 0.45
N GLU A 27 -17.67 8.87 1.76
CA GLU A 27 -16.78 8.23 2.73
C GLU A 27 -16.96 6.70 2.79
N GLU A 28 -18.20 6.22 2.62
CA GLU A 28 -18.52 4.78 2.63
C GLU A 28 -17.98 4.01 1.42
N VAL A 29 -17.76 4.68 0.28
CA VAL A 29 -17.28 4.03 -0.95
C VAL A 29 -15.78 4.24 -1.19
N GLU A 30 -15.10 5.01 -0.34
CA GLU A 30 -13.67 5.21 -0.45
C GLU A 30 -12.92 3.95 -0.03
N PRO A 31 -12.09 3.34 -0.90
CA PRO A 31 -11.31 2.17 -0.54
C PRO A 31 -10.26 2.51 0.51
N GLU A 32 -10.13 1.66 1.53
CA GLU A 32 -9.12 1.82 2.56
C GLU A 32 -7.75 1.37 2.05
N PRO A 33 -6.68 2.18 2.22
CA PRO A 33 -5.35 1.80 1.77
C PRO A 33 -4.79 0.63 2.58
N SER A 34 -4.28 -0.38 1.88
CA SER A 34 -3.70 -1.58 2.47
C SER A 34 -2.17 -1.53 2.40
N LEU A 35 -1.57 -0.78 3.31
CA LEU A 35 -0.15 -0.42 3.29
C LEU A 35 0.68 -1.14 4.37
N GLY A 36 0.05 -1.84 5.30
CA GLY A 36 0.77 -2.47 6.39
C GLY A 36 -0.04 -3.54 7.11
N ASN A 37 0.67 -4.36 7.89
CA ASN A 37 0.17 -5.58 8.49
C ASN A 37 -0.21 -5.34 9.97
N GLY A 38 -1.44 -5.59 10.32
CA GLY A 38 -1.95 -5.62 11.70
C GLY A 38 -1.66 -4.36 12.52
N GLY A 39 -1.46 -4.52 13.82
CA GLY A 39 -1.24 -3.42 14.75
C GLY A 39 0.04 -2.65 14.52
N LEU A 40 1.12 -3.30 14.04
CA LEU A 40 2.37 -2.62 13.72
C LEU A 40 2.25 -1.73 12.48
N GLY A 41 1.52 -2.18 11.45
CA GLY A 41 1.22 -1.35 10.28
C GLY A 41 0.40 -0.12 10.64
N ARG A 42 -0.63 -0.30 11.49
CA ARG A 42 -1.43 0.84 11.99
C ARG A 42 -0.60 1.81 12.83
N LEU A 43 0.30 1.30 13.68
CA LEU A 43 1.18 2.13 14.49
C LEU A 43 2.14 2.96 13.62
N ALA A 44 2.71 2.38 12.57
CA ALA A 44 3.56 3.09 11.62
C ALA A 44 2.80 4.24 10.93
N ALA A 45 1.56 3.99 10.50
CA ALA A 45 0.70 5.02 9.91
C ALA A 45 0.43 6.18 10.90
N CYS A 46 0.13 5.86 12.18
CA CYS A 46 -0.08 6.86 13.22
C CYS A 46 1.19 7.68 13.48
N PHE A 47 2.37 7.07 13.46
CA PHE A 47 3.62 7.81 13.64
C PHE A 47 3.92 8.74 12.46
N LEU A 48 3.69 8.32 11.22
CA LEU A 48 3.87 9.19 10.06
C LEU A 48 2.92 10.41 10.11
N ASP A 49 1.65 10.19 10.44
CA ASP A 49 0.68 11.26 10.62
C ASP A 49 1.08 12.20 11.75
N SER A 50 1.53 11.66 12.88
CA SER A 50 2.00 12.44 14.03
C SER A 50 3.23 13.27 13.69
N LEU A 51 4.22 12.72 12.99
CA LEU A 51 5.41 13.46 12.54
C LEU A 51 5.01 14.63 11.65
N ALA A 52 4.14 14.39 10.67
CA ALA A 52 3.66 15.42 9.78
C ALA A 52 2.89 16.52 10.53
N THR A 53 2.00 16.14 11.45
CA THR A 53 1.21 17.07 12.29
C THR A 53 2.09 17.90 13.22
N LEU A 54 3.14 17.30 13.79
CA LEU A 54 4.12 18.00 14.63
C LEU A 54 5.16 18.80 13.82
N ASN A 55 5.00 18.87 12.51
CA ASN A 55 5.91 19.58 11.59
C ASN A 55 7.35 19.02 11.60
N LEU A 56 7.50 17.73 11.93
CA LEU A 56 8.79 17.03 11.95
C LEU A 56 9.03 16.32 10.61
N PRO A 57 10.26 16.38 10.05
CA PRO A 57 10.60 15.61 8.87
C PRO A 57 10.64 14.12 9.19
N GLY A 58 10.06 13.30 8.33
CA GLY A 58 10.08 11.86 8.50
C GLY A 58 9.35 11.16 7.37
N ASP A 59 10.11 10.44 6.53
CA ASP A 59 9.57 9.70 5.42
C ASP A 59 9.41 8.22 5.80
N GLY A 60 8.38 7.60 5.24
CA GLY A 60 8.11 6.18 5.40
C GLY A 60 8.60 5.37 4.20
N VAL A 61 8.81 4.08 4.44
CA VAL A 61 9.16 3.09 3.42
C VAL A 61 8.23 1.90 3.55
N GLY A 62 7.67 1.41 2.43
CA GLY A 62 6.78 0.27 2.40
C GLY A 62 6.73 -0.42 1.03
N LEU A 63 5.81 -1.38 0.91
CA LEU A 63 5.49 -2.02 -0.36
C LEU A 63 4.09 -1.59 -0.82
N ARG A 64 3.94 -1.46 -2.14
CA ARG A 64 2.66 -1.23 -2.79
C ARG A 64 2.03 -2.58 -3.10
N TYR A 65 1.27 -3.11 -2.16
CA TYR A 65 0.53 -4.35 -2.37
C TYR A 65 -0.67 -4.13 -3.28
N HIS A 66 -0.92 -5.06 -4.21
CA HIS A 66 -2.09 -5.02 -5.09
C HIS A 66 -3.36 -5.41 -4.35
N TYR A 67 -3.27 -6.42 -3.46
CA TYR A 67 -4.37 -6.88 -2.61
C TYR A 67 -3.99 -6.73 -1.14
N GLY A 68 -4.87 -6.10 -0.38
CA GLY A 68 -4.68 -5.83 1.03
C GLY A 68 -5.26 -6.89 1.96
N LEU A 69 -6.24 -6.48 2.76
CA LEU A 69 -7.08 -7.39 3.52
C LEU A 69 -8.04 -8.11 2.56
N PHE A 70 -8.54 -9.28 2.96
CA PHE A 70 -9.42 -10.07 2.10
C PHE A 70 -10.85 -9.57 2.17
N HIS A 71 -11.52 -9.56 1.03
CA HIS A 71 -12.97 -9.43 1.00
C HIS A 71 -13.60 -10.73 1.53
N GLN A 72 -14.34 -10.61 2.64
CA GLN A 72 -14.98 -11.75 3.29
C GLN A 72 -16.36 -11.99 2.68
N SER A 73 -16.61 -13.22 2.24
CA SER A 73 -17.90 -13.64 1.70
C SER A 73 -18.38 -14.94 2.35
N PHE A 74 -19.68 -15.20 2.28
CA PHE A 74 -20.26 -16.45 2.78
C PHE A 74 -20.94 -17.20 1.64
N GLN A 75 -20.56 -18.44 1.44
CA GLN A 75 -21.14 -19.32 0.43
C GLN A 75 -21.48 -20.68 1.03
N GLY A 76 -22.75 -21.08 0.97
CA GLY A 76 -23.20 -22.35 1.57
C GLY A 76 -22.96 -22.46 3.09
N GLY A 77 -22.92 -21.32 3.82
CA GLY A 77 -22.62 -21.29 5.27
C GLY A 77 -21.12 -21.36 5.61
N VAL A 78 -20.24 -21.36 4.62
CA VAL A 78 -18.78 -21.33 4.78
C VAL A 78 -18.25 -19.94 4.43
N GLN A 79 -17.35 -19.43 5.23
CA GLN A 79 -16.62 -18.20 4.98
C GLN A 79 -15.56 -18.42 3.90
N ASN A 80 -15.49 -17.50 2.94
CA ASN A 80 -14.50 -17.52 1.87
C ASN A 80 -13.81 -16.15 1.79
N GLU A 81 -12.51 -16.17 1.58
CA GLU A 81 -11.68 -15.02 1.31
C GLU A 81 -11.54 -14.81 -0.19
N LEU A 82 -11.72 -13.56 -0.62
CA LEU A 82 -11.50 -13.12 -1.99
C LEU A 82 -10.47 -11.99 -2.02
N PRO A 83 -9.77 -11.78 -3.15
CA PRO A 83 -8.93 -10.60 -3.31
C PRO A 83 -9.74 -9.33 -3.11
N ASP A 84 -9.17 -8.38 -2.37
CA ASP A 84 -9.76 -7.06 -2.15
C ASP A 84 -8.88 -5.98 -2.80
N PRO A 85 -9.15 -5.63 -4.08
CA PRO A 85 -8.39 -4.61 -4.79
C PRO A 85 -8.74 -3.24 -4.22
N TRP A 86 -7.74 -2.51 -3.74
CA TRP A 86 -7.87 -1.14 -3.25
C TRP A 86 -7.21 -0.11 -4.18
N LEU A 87 -6.40 -0.59 -5.11
CA LEU A 87 -5.75 0.24 -6.11
C LEU A 87 -6.70 0.51 -7.27
N SER A 88 -6.93 1.76 -7.59
CA SER A 88 -7.73 2.21 -8.73
C SER A 88 -6.84 2.91 -9.77
N GLU A 89 -7.39 3.19 -10.95
CA GLU A 89 -6.74 4.01 -11.98
C GLU A 89 -6.38 5.42 -11.46
N HIS A 90 -7.10 5.92 -10.46
CA HIS A 90 -6.86 7.20 -9.79
C HIS A 90 -6.21 7.00 -8.42
N SER A 91 -5.19 6.15 -8.37
CA SER A 91 -4.43 5.91 -7.14
C SER A 91 -3.80 7.21 -6.62
N TRP A 92 -3.83 7.37 -5.29
CA TRP A 92 -3.16 8.50 -4.62
C TRP A 92 -1.64 8.36 -4.59
N ALA A 93 -1.11 7.17 -4.90
CA ALA A 93 0.31 6.92 -4.99
C ALA A 93 0.81 7.30 -6.40
N GLU A 94 1.63 8.33 -6.46
CA GLU A 94 2.24 8.80 -7.69
C GLU A 94 3.32 7.81 -8.17
N LYS A 95 3.16 7.26 -9.37
CA LYS A 95 4.16 6.42 -10.01
C LYS A 95 5.33 7.29 -10.49
N THR A 96 6.56 6.95 -10.08
CA THR A 96 7.77 7.65 -10.55
C THR A 96 8.50 6.84 -11.64
N ASP A 97 9.47 7.46 -12.31
CA ASP A 97 10.36 6.76 -13.25
C ASP A 97 11.54 6.07 -12.54
N THR A 98 11.72 6.31 -11.24
CA THR A 98 12.82 5.76 -10.45
C THR A 98 12.60 4.27 -10.18
N VAL A 99 13.63 3.47 -10.43
CA VAL A 99 13.67 2.04 -10.13
C VAL A 99 14.98 1.69 -9.42
N TYR A 100 14.90 0.80 -8.44
CA TYR A 100 16.05 0.29 -7.70
C TYR A 100 16.25 -1.19 -8.02
N PRO A 101 17.47 -1.59 -8.49
CA PRO A 101 17.77 -3.00 -8.70
C PRO A 101 17.95 -3.72 -7.37
N VAL A 102 17.24 -4.81 -7.19
CA VAL A 102 17.34 -5.67 -5.99
C VAL A 102 17.72 -7.09 -6.42
N GLU A 103 18.88 -7.53 -5.94
CA GLU A 103 19.36 -8.90 -6.15
C GLU A 103 18.69 -9.85 -5.16
N LEU A 104 17.89 -10.79 -5.66
CA LEU A 104 17.14 -11.72 -4.86
C LEU A 104 17.14 -13.11 -5.49
N ALA A 105 17.57 -14.14 -4.77
CA ALA A 105 17.62 -15.53 -5.23
C ALA A 105 18.34 -15.71 -6.59
N GLY A 106 19.42 -14.95 -6.83
CA GLY A 106 20.23 -15.02 -8.04
C GLY A 106 19.60 -14.35 -9.26
N ARG A 107 18.60 -13.49 -9.07
CA ARG A 107 17.96 -12.67 -10.11
C ARG A 107 17.89 -11.22 -9.66
N THR A 108 17.92 -10.29 -10.61
CA THR A 108 17.71 -8.86 -10.37
C THR A 108 16.24 -8.51 -10.62
N TYR A 109 15.61 -7.91 -9.62
CA TYR A 109 14.25 -7.36 -9.69
C TYR A 109 14.32 -5.83 -9.71
N GLN A 110 13.45 -5.19 -10.48
CA GLN A 110 13.40 -3.73 -10.60
C GLN A 110 12.28 -3.19 -9.69
N ALA A 111 12.65 -2.71 -8.51
CA ALA A 111 11.72 -2.12 -7.56
C ALA A 111 11.38 -0.67 -7.98
N ARG A 112 10.20 -0.45 -8.52
CA ARG A 112 9.73 0.88 -8.91
C ARG A 112 9.23 1.64 -7.70
N LEU A 113 9.65 2.90 -7.60
CA LEU A 113 9.22 3.83 -6.55
C LEU A 113 7.87 4.46 -6.88
N TYR A 114 6.98 4.45 -5.89
CA TYR A 114 5.75 5.23 -5.83
C TYR A 114 5.80 6.14 -4.62
N LYS A 115 5.27 7.36 -4.73
CA LYS A 115 5.22 8.33 -3.63
C LYS A 115 3.79 8.61 -3.21
N LEU A 116 3.54 8.56 -1.93
CA LEU A 116 2.25 8.90 -1.31
C LEU A 116 2.46 10.04 -0.33
N ALA A 117 1.70 11.12 -0.49
CA ALA A 117 1.74 12.27 0.42
C ALA A 117 1.05 11.92 1.76
N VAL A 118 1.73 12.18 2.86
CA VAL A 118 1.19 12.09 4.23
C VAL A 118 1.09 13.50 4.80
N THR A 119 -0.11 14.07 4.72
CA THR A 119 -0.36 15.45 5.14
C THR A 119 -0.81 15.49 6.59
N GLY A 120 -0.07 16.19 7.44
CA GLY A 120 -0.40 16.41 8.84
C GLY A 120 -1.47 17.48 9.04
N TYR A 121 -2.09 17.48 10.22
CA TYR A 121 -3.08 18.49 10.60
C TYR A 121 -2.38 19.86 10.80
N GLU A 122 -2.72 20.85 9.96
CA GLU A 122 -2.08 22.18 9.93
C GLU A 122 -0.54 22.13 9.91
N GLY A 123 0.02 20.98 9.56
CA GLY A 123 1.45 20.71 9.55
C GLY A 123 2.04 20.59 8.15
N ARG A 124 3.19 19.90 8.08
CA ARG A 124 3.87 19.63 6.82
C ARG A 124 3.30 18.39 6.13
N THR A 125 3.66 18.21 4.88
CA THR A 125 3.48 16.95 4.16
C THR A 125 4.81 16.20 4.13
N ASN A 126 4.81 14.98 4.64
CA ASN A 126 5.89 14.00 4.54
C ASN A 126 5.58 13.00 3.41
N THR A 127 6.51 12.11 3.08
CA THR A 127 6.33 11.15 2.01
C THR A 127 6.33 9.71 2.55
N LEU A 128 5.41 8.90 2.06
CA LEU A 128 5.49 7.44 2.16
C LEU A 128 5.96 6.90 0.81
N ASN A 129 7.16 6.34 0.81
CA ASN A 129 7.80 5.73 -0.35
C ASN A 129 7.41 4.26 -0.43
N LEU A 130 6.76 3.85 -1.51
CA LEU A 130 6.27 2.50 -1.72
C LEU A 130 6.99 1.86 -2.91
N PHE A 131 7.38 0.60 -2.77
CA PHE A 131 8.02 -0.15 -3.85
C PHE A 131 7.11 -1.22 -4.40
N ASP A 132 7.16 -1.39 -5.72
CA ASP A 132 6.39 -2.39 -6.46
C ASP A 132 7.22 -2.92 -7.63
N LEU A 133 6.81 -4.07 -8.19
CA LEU A 133 7.38 -4.59 -9.44
C LEU A 133 6.40 -4.37 -10.59
N ASP A 134 6.84 -3.76 -11.68
CA ASP A 134 6.00 -3.60 -12.90
C ASP A 134 5.60 -4.95 -13.54
N THR A 135 6.15 -6.07 -13.06
CA THR A 135 5.90 -7.42 -13.56
C THR A 135 4.80 -8.18 -12.80
N ILE A 136 4.24 -7.60 -11.74
CA ILE A 136 3.17 -8.23 -10.97
C ILE A 136 1.98 -8.53 -11.88
N ASP A 137 1.39 -9.69 -11.68
CA ASP A 137 0.35 -10.23 -12.54
C ASP A 137 -0.84 -10.71 -11.71
N GLU A 138 -1.87 -9.89 -11.64
CA GLU A 138 -3.10 -10.19 -10.88
C GLU A 138 -3.87 -11.38 -11.46
N THR A 139 -3.65 -11.71 -12.74
CA THR A 139 -4.37 -12.80 -13.43
C THR A 139 -3.96 -14.19 -12.98
N ILE A 140 -2.87 -14.32 -12.22
CA ILE A 140 -2.43 -15.62 -11.68
C ILE A 140 -3.23 -16.08 -10.46
N VAL A 141 -4.06 -15.20 -9.89
CA VAL A 141 -4.91 -15.53 -8.74
C VAL A 141 -6.11 -16.35 -9.21
N HIS A 142 -6.39 -17.44 -8.53
CA HIS A 142 -7.48 -18.38 -8.83
C HIS A 142 -8.07 -18.95 -7.53
N ASP A 143 -9.25 -19.54 -7.62
CA ASP A 143 -9.91 -20.25 -6.50
C ASP A 143 -9.88 -19.45 -5.18
N GLY A 144 -10.35 -18.20 -5.22
CA GLY A 144 -10.29 -17.26 -4.11
C GLY A 144 -8.97 -16.51 -4.08
N ILE A 145 -8.06 -16.86 -3.17
CA ILE A 145 -6.77 -16.15 -2.96
C ILE A 145 -5.55 -17.01 -3.30
N LEU A 146 -5.72 -18.11 -4.02
CA LEU A 146 -4.63 -19.03 -4.36
C LEU A 146 -3.83 -18.53 -5.56
N PHE A 147 -2.54 -18.77 -5.55
CA PHE A 147 -1.61 -18.49 -6.66
C PHE A 147 -0.31 -19.29 -6.51
N ASP A 148 0.46 -19.42 -7.59
CA ASP A 148 1.78 -20.04 -7.57
C ASP A 148 2.81 -19.14 -6.88
N LYS A 149 3.14 -19.44 -5.63
CA LYS A 149 4.07 -18.69 -4.78
C LYS A 149 5.53 -18.76 -5.27
N THR A 150 5.87 -19.61 -6.23
CA THR A 150 7.23 -19.76 -6.75
C THR A 150 7.59 -18.73 -7.83
N LYS A 151 6.58 -18.09 -8.43
CA LYS A 151 6.75 -17.07 -9.50
C LYS A 151 6.95 -15.68 -8.91
N ILE A 152 8.11 -15.47 -8.28
CA ILE A 152 8.42 -14.25 -7.52
C ILE A 152 8.28 -12.98 -8.36
N ASP A 153 8.66 -13.01 -9.65
CA ASP A 153 8.49 -11.91 -10.58
C ASP A 153 7.03 -11.50 -10.83
N LYS A 154 6.07 -12.41 -10.53
CA LYS A 154 4.64 -12.21 -10.75
C LYS A 154 3.85 -11.95 -9.48
N ASN A 155 4.39 -12.27 -8.32
CA ASN A 155 3.61 -12.31 -7.09
C ASN A 155 4.21 -11.56 -5.89
N LEU A 156 5.43 -11.00 -6.01
CA LEU A 156 6.17 -10.50 -4.85
C LEU A 156 5.43 -9.42 -4.06
N THR A 157 4.73 -8.50 -4.73
CA THR A 157 3.92 -7.45 -4.10
C THR A 157 2.40 -7.66 -4.31
N LEU A 158 2.00 -8.86 -4.71
CA LEU A 158 0.61 -9.15 -5.04
C LEU A 158 -0.30 -9.08 -3.80
N PHE A 159 0.04 -9.79 -2.73
CA PHE A 159 -0.75 -9.84 -1.49
C PHE A 159 0.01 -9.33 -0.27
N LEU A 160 -0.65 -8.50 0.55
CA LEU A 160 -0.19 -8.12 1.89
C LEU A 160 -0.11 -9.34 2.83
N TYR A 161 -1.07 -10.26 2.72
CA TYR A 161 -1.16 -11.49 3.50
C TYR A 161 -1.13 -12.75 2.60
N PRO A 162 0.00 -13.09 1.96
CA PRO A 162 0.09 -14.36 1.28
C PRO A 162 0.01 -15.50 2.31
N ASP A 163 -0.65 -16.61 1.94
CA ASP A 163 -0.65 -17.80 2.78
C ASP A 163 0.79 -18.29 3.01
N ASP A 164 1.20 -18.35 4.27
CA ASP A 164 2.55 -18.75 4.72
C ASP A 164 2.56 -20.08 5.51
N SER A 165 1.52 -20.86 5.34
CA SER A 165 1.44 -22.20 5.94
C SER A 165 2.50 -23.17 5.40
N ASP A 166 2.93 -22.97 4.15
CA ASP A 166 3.98 -23.74 3.48
C ASP A 166 5.33 -23.00 3.42
N GLU A 167 6.38 -23.71 2.96
CA GLU A 167 7.73 -23.12 2.84
C GLU A 167 7.79 -22.02 1.79
N ALA A 168 7.09 -22.17 0.67
CA ALA A 168 7.08 -21.17 -0.41
C ALA A 168 6.46 -19.86 0.05
N GLY A 169 5.37 -19.91 0.80
CA GLY A 169 4.72 -18.73 1.38
C GLY A 169 5.59 -18.03 2.42
N ARG A 170 6.23 -18.79 3.32
CA ARG A 170 7.19 -18.22 4.29
C ARG A 170 8.36 -17.54 3.58
N ARG A 171 8.88 -18.15 2.52
CA ARG A 171 9.96 -17.59 1.69
C ARG A 171 9.50 -16.32 0.98
N LEU A 172 8.29 -16.31 0.43
CA LEU A 172 7.71 -15.13 -0.23
C LEU A 172 7.64 -13.94 0.74
N ARG A 173 7.21 -14.16 1.99
CA ARG A 173 7.18 -13.10 3.01
C ARG A 173 8.57 -12.55 3.35
N ILE A 174 9.58 -13.41 3.43
CA ILE A 174 10.98 -12.96 3.60
C ILE A 174 11.42 -12.10 2.41
N TYR A 175 11.07 -12.51 1.21
CA TYR A 175 11.42 -11.80 -0.01
C TYR A 175 10.74 -10.43 -0.12
N GLN A 176 9.48 -10.32 0.33
CA GLN A 176 8.80 -9.03 0.45
C GLN A 176 9.58 -8.06 1.34
N GLN A 177 9.98 -8.50 2.54
CA GLN A 177 10.76 -7.67 3.46
C GLN A 177 12.13 -7.32 2.88
N TYR A 178 12.80 -8.27 2.24
CA TYR A 178 14.10 -8.04 1.62
C TYR A 178 14.03 -7.00 0.49
N LEU A 179 13.01 -7.09 -0.39
CA LEU A 179 12.77 -6.10 -1.43
C LEU A 179 12.61 -4.70 -0.85
N MET A 180 11.73 -4.57 0.15
CA MET A 180 11.45 -3.29 0.80
C MET A 180 12.70 -2.67 1.42
N VAL A 181 13.44 -3.45 2.21
CA VAL A 181 14.64 -2.95 2.92
C VAL A 181 15.76 -2.63 1.93
N SER A 182 15.99 -3.47 0.92
CA SER A 182 17.04 -3.25 -0.08
C SER A 182 16.78 -2.01 -0.92
N ALA A 183 15.56 -1.84 -1.45
CA ALA A 183 15.18 -0.67 -2.23
C ALA A 183 15.15 0.60 -1.35
N GLY A 184 14.64 0.50 -0.12
CA GLY A 184 14.61 1.62 0.81
C GLY A 184 16.01 2.08 1.23
N ALA A 185 16.96 1.17 1.42
CA ALA A 185 18.35 1.53 1.71
C ALA A 185 19.01 2.28 0.53
N GLN A 186 18.75 1.87 -0.71
CA GLN A 186 19.24 2.55 -1.90
C GLN A 186 18.66 3.97 -2.01
N LEU A 187 17.34 4.13 -1.78
CA LEU A 187 16.68 5.43 -1.75
C LEU A 187 17.34 6.37 -0.72
N ILE A 188 17.54 5.90 0.52
CA ILE A 188 18.14 6.71 1.59
C ILE A 188 19.57 7.13 1.23
N LEU A 189 20.35 6.23 0.65
CA LEU A 189 21.72 6.55 0.23
C LEU A 189 21.73 7.58 -0.88
N GLU A 190 20.83 7.49 -1.85
CA GLU A 190 20.70 8.47 -2.95
C GLU A 190 20.30 9.85 -2.45
N GLU A 191 19.35 9.94 -1.51
CA GLU A 191 18.90 11.22 -0.94
C GLU A 191 19.90 11.84 0.06
N SER A 192 20.87 11.06 0.52
CA SER A 192 21.88 11.50 1.51
C SER A 192 23.16 12.07 0.87
N VAL A 193 23.30 12.02 -0.46
CA VAL A 193 24.43 12.50 -1.24
C VAL A 193 24.06 13.81 -1.93
#